data_5e711a21408b15f0731efd46e4726dcd
#
_entry.id   5e711a21408b15f0731efd46e4726dcd
#
_cell.length_a   1.000
_cell.length_b   1.000
_cell.length_c   1.000
_cell.angle_alpha   90.00
_cell.angle_beta   90.00
_cell.angle_gamma   90.00
#
_symmetry.space_group_name_H-M   'P 1'
#
loop_
_entity.id
_entity.type
_entity.pdbx_description
1 polymer ?
#
loop_
_entity_poly.entity_id
_entity_poly.type
_entity_poly.pdbx_seq_one_letter_code
_entity_poly.pdbx_strand_id
1 'polypeptide(L)'
;MVALLSFILGAVSCTDPGKQEELVPEGVLKIFADKTSIAADGVDCITFRVMFGSRDVSNEKTMKIVYTVSGKEVEMAAGANVFSTTAPGEYVFKATLFSAGQHVSDNQIVIRASEVAGQKKWFQKVVGEQFTSIGCVNCPSLSINIKEVQSQIPGVLLPLSFHMDYNMYDPMSVEATGLFYKEYGLSGLPFFNLNMRKREGGVNREPSGIIRAIEEELELFPATCGVAIETEYDNATRELKVITRITSNVAARHKYHIFLVEDGIEYTQSGVTGNYVHNNVVRKMFATDITGLNINKKNPFTPGVEVTAENKTVLDNSWNKDNMRVVVIALTTSDGGKTYNCNNANECPAGGSVDYIINE
;
A
#
# COMPACT_ATOMS: atom_id res chain seq x y z
N MET A 1 10.69 -31.31 53.58
CA MET A 1 9.82 -30.13 53.64
C MET A 1 10.49 -29.04 52.83
N VAL A 2 10.12 -28.93 51.59
CA VAL A 2 10.67 -27.95 50.62
C VAL A 2 9.56 -26.93 50.35
N ALA A 3 9.80 -25.68 50.74
CA ALA A 3 8.86 -24.59 50.53
C ALA A 3 9.00 -24.06 49.11
N LEU A 4 7.92 -24.16 48.32
CA LEU A 4 7.78 -23.49 47.01
C LEU A 4 7.51 -21.99 47.25
N LEU A 5 8.43 -21.15 46.83
CA LEU A 5 8.21 -19.71 46.72
C LEU A 5 7.57 -19.42 45.35
N SER A 6 6.29 -19.10 45.35
CA SER A 6 5.60 -18.58 44.16
C SER A 6 5.94 -17.12 43.96
N PHE A 7 6.65 -16.78 42.88
CA PHE A 7 6.83 -15.41 42.43
C PHE A 7 5.55 -15.00 41.64
N ILE A 8 4.80 -14.09 42.24
CA ILE A 8 3.72 -13.37 41.53
C ILE A 8 4.41 -12.20 40.83
N LEU A 9 4.48 -12.27 39.47
CA LEU A 9 4.79 -11.11 38.63
C LEU A 9 3.56 -10.19 38.67
N GLY A 10 3.64 -9.15 39.48
CA GLY A 10 2.72 -8.03 39.42
C GLY A 10 2.96 -7.22 38.15
N ALA A 11 2.02 -7.20 37.23
CA ALA A 11 1.96 -6.19 36.18
C ALA A 11 1.79 -4.82 36.85
N VAL A 12 2.86 -4.02 36.85
CA VAL A 12 2.78 -2.62 37.26
C VAL A 12 2.11 -1.87 36.11
N SER A 13 0.80 -1.67 36.24
CA SER A 13 0.08 -0.67 35.46
C SER A 13 0.50 0.70 36.01
N CYS A 14 1.30 1.43 35.24
CA CYS A 14 1.56 2.85 35.52
C CYS A 14 0.31 3.65 35.15
N THR A 15 -0.65 3.69 36.04
CA THR A 15 -1.70 4.71 35.98
C THR A 15 -1.12 5.98 36.59
N ASP A 16 -0.98 7.02 35.77
CA ASP A 16 -0.60 8.36 36.19
C ASP A 16 -1.72 8.95 37.08
N PRO A 17 -1.49 9.27 38.38
CA PRO A 17 -2.54 9.63 39.33
C PRO A 17 -3.05 11.08 39.19
N GLY A 18 -2.90 11.70 38.00
CA GLY A 18 -3.21 13.11 37.79
C GLY A 18 -4.17 13.48 36.68
N LYS A 19 -4.61 12.55 35.81
CA LYS A 19 -5.61 12.86 34.79
C LYS A 19 -7.02 12.61 35.34
N GLN A 20 -7.72 13.67 35.76
CA GLN A 20 -9.16 13.62 35.90
C GLN A 20 -9.76 13.16 34.56
N GLU A 21 -10.47 12.03 34.54
CA GLU A 21 -11.24 11.62 33.36
C GLU A 21 -12.27 12.73 33.08
N GLU A 22 -12.12 13.40 31.95
CA GLU A 22 -13.09 14.40 31.51
C GLU A 22 -14.43 13.71 31.26
N LEU A 23 -15.42 14.02 32.07
CA LEU A 23 -16.79 13.50 31.93
C LEU A 23 -17.37 14.02 30.60
N VAL A 24 -17.70 13.12 29.68
CA VAL A 24 -18.38 13.45 28.44
C VAL A 24 -19.88 13.50 28.69
N PRO A 25 -20.58 14.63 28.40
CA PRO A 25 -22.03 14.72 28.57
C PRO A 25 -22.79 13.71 27.71
N GLU A 26 -23.92 13.23 28.16
CA GLU A 26 -24.76 12.32 27.37
C GLU A 26 -25.13 12.93 26.01
N GLY A 27 -25.05 12.10 24.96
CA GLY A 27 -25.33 12.51 23.59
C GLY A 27 -24.18 13.28 22.89
N VAL A 28 -23.08 13.56 23.59
CA VAL A 28 -21.88 14.22 23.03
C VAL A 28 -20.85 13.17 22.65
N LEU A 29 -20.26 13.32 21.46
CA LEU A 29 -19.10 12.53 21.00
C LEU A 29 -17.82 13.33 21.25
N LYS A 30 -16.82 12.72 21.88
CA LYS A 30 -15.48 13.29 22.05
C LYS A 30 -14.39 12.31 21.67
N ILE A 31 -13.30 12.83 21.11
CA ILE A 31 -12.08 12.08 20.81
C ILE A 31 -10.95 12.50 21.75
N PHE A 32 -10.17 11.53 22.22
CA PHE A 32 -8.99 11.71 23.07
C PHE A 32 -7.82 10.97 22.48
N ALA A 33 -6.59 11.41 22.79
CA ALA A 33 -5.37 10.75 22.40
C ALA A 33 -4.49 10.54 23.64
N ASP A 34 -3.73 9.43 23.65
CA ASP A 34 -2.79 9.11 24.73
C ASP A 34 -1.57 10.06 24.75
N LYS A 35 -1.21 10.64 23.62
CA LYS A 35 -0.16 11.66 23.46
C LYS A 35 -0.44 12.56 22.25
N THR A 36 0.29 13.67 22.11
CA THR A 36 0.08 14.67 21.06
C THR A 36 1.27 14.84 20.12
N SER A 37 2.32 14.02 20.29
CA SER A 37 3.50 14.03 19.42
C SER A 37 4.04 12.63 19.21
N ILE A 38 4.53 12.37 17.99
CA ILE A 38 5.19 11.11 17.59
C ILE A 38 6.39 11.40 16.70
N ALA A 39 7.29 10.42 16.58
CA ALA A 39 8.25 10.37 15.49
C ALA A 39 7.57 9.90 14.19
N ALA A 40 7.91 10.52 13.07
CA ALA A 40 7.44 10.09 11.76
C ALA A 40 8.25 8.88 11.26
N ASP A 41 8.26 7.79 12.05
CA ASP A 41 9.01 6.56 11.77
C ASP A 41 8.11 5.36 11.40
N GLY A 42 6.78 5.59 11.39
CA GLY A 42 5.79 4.55 11.10
C GLY A 42 5.58 3.54 12.23
N VAL A 43 6.31 3.66 13.34
CA VAL A 43 6.27 2.73 14.49
C VAL A 43 5.75 3.43 15.73
N ASP A 44 6.25 4.63 16.00
CA ASP A 44 5.71 5.46 17.08
C ASP A 44 4.26 5.80 16.76
N CYS A 45 3.35 5.42 17.66
CA CYS A 45 1.92 5.46 17.39
C CYS A 45 1.15 6.17 18.48
N ILE A 46 -0.03 6.63 18.14
CA ILE A 46 -1.01 7.22 19.03
C ILE A 46 -2.22 6.30 19.09
N THR A 47 -2.77 6.14 20.28
CA THR A 47 -4.03 5.44 20.48
C THR A 47 -5.12 6.46 20.81
N PHE A 48 -6.18 6.46 19.99
CA PHE A 48 -7.35 7.27 20.23
C PHE A 48 -8.36 6.53 21.09
N ARG A 49 -8.98 7.28 21.98
CA ARG A 49 -10.18 6.88 22.73
C ARG A 49 -11.33 7.78 22.29
N VAL A 50 -12.43 7.19 21.85
CA VAL A 50 -13.62 7.91 21.41
C VAL A 50 -14.78 7.58 22.36
N MET A 51 -15.36 8.60 22.96
CA MET A 51 -16.43 8.48 23.94
C MET A 51 -17.71 9.10 23.41
N PHE A 52 -18.83 8.38 23.53
CA PHE A 52 -20.18 8.91 23.30
C PHE A 52 -20.93 8.89 24.64
N GLY A 53 -21.02 10.04 25.29
CA GLY A 53 -21.39 10.08 26.70
C GLY A 53 -20.43 9.26 27.55
N SER A 54 -20.98 8.39 28.38
CA SER A 54 -20.23 7.46 29.25
C SER A 54 -19.73 6.20 28.52
N ARG A 55 -20.13 5.99 27.25
CA ARG A 55 -19.81 4.78 26.46
C ARG A 55 -18.54 4.95 25.64
N ASP A 56 -17.60 4.01 25.77
CA ASP A 56 -16.43 3.91 24.88
C ASP A 56 -16.84 3.25 23.57
N VAL A 57 -16.66 3.98 22.47
CA VAL A 57 -17.01 3.56 21.09
C VAL A 57 -15.80 3.41 20.19
N SER A 58 -14.58 3.45 20.73
CA SER A 58 -13.31 3.48 20.00
C SER A 58 -13.14 2.35 18.97
N ASN A 59 -13.70 1.17 19.25
CA ASN A 59 -13.55 -0.02 18.41
C ASN A 59 -14.84 -0.41 17.68
N GLU A 60 -15.86 0.44 17.68
CA GLU A 60 -17.10 0.15 16.97
C GLU A 60 -16.92 0.32 15.45
N LYS A 61 -17.47 -0.63 14.67
CA LYS A 61 -17.41 -0.58 13.20
C LYS A 61 -18.11 0.64 12.60
N THR A 62 -19.03 1.22 13.36
CA THR A 62 -19.78 2.43 12.98
C THR A 62 -19.05 3.73 13.38
N MET A 63 -17.90 3.63 14.06
CA MET A 63 -17.04 4.74 14.38
C MET A 63 -15.99 4.92 13.29
N LYS A 64 -15.82 6.17 12.83
CA LYS A 64 -14.79 6.58 11.87
C LYS A 64 -13.93 7.68 12.46
N ILE A 65 -12.64 7.61 12.24
CA ILE A 65 -11.70 8.70 12.53
C ILE A 65 -11.20 9.24 11.19
N VAL A 66 -11.25 10.54 11.04
CA VAL A 66 -10.75 11.28 9.88
C VAL A 66 -9.69 12.25 10.36
N TYR A 67 -8.59 12.38 9.61
CA TYR A 67 -7.60 13.40 9.87
C TYR A 67 -7.37 14.29 8.66
N THR A 68 -7.03 15.54 8.94
CA THR A 68 -6.60 16.51 7.92
C THR A 68 -5.10 16.76 8.08
N VAL A 69 -4.36 16.64 6.98
CA VAL A 69 -2.93 16.97 6.87
C VAL A 69 -2.68 17.71 5.57
N SER A 70 -1.90 18.78 5.58
CA SER A 70 -1.64 19.65 4.41
C SER A 70 -2.93 20.09 3.67
N GLY A 71 -4.03 20.28 4.42
CA GLY A 71 -5.33 20.66 3.88
C GLY A 71 -6.11 19.53 3.20
N LYS A 72 -5.62 18.31 3.22
CA LYS A 72 -6.28 17.12 2.67
C LYS A 72 -6.87 16.28 3.79
N GLU A 73 -8.08 15.75 3.55
CA GLU A 73 -8.78 14.89 4.48
C GLU A 73 -8.56 13.42 4.13
N VAL A 74 -8.21 12.61 5.13
CA VAL A 74 -7.95 11.17 5.00
C VAL A 74 -8.75 10.42 6.07
N GLU A 75 -9.52 9.42 5.64
CA GLU A 75 -10.25 8.53 6.55
C GLU A 75 -9.34 7.37 6.99
N MET A 76 -9.29 7.09 8.29
CA MET A 76 -8.64 5.89 8.82
C MET A 76 -9.48 4.65 8.50
N ALA A 77 -8.86 3.46 8.49
CA ALA A 77 -9.59 2.21 8.30
C ALA A 77 -10.74 2.08 9.32
N ALA A 78 -11.88 1.55 8.90
CA ALA A 78 -13.07 1.43 9.74
C ALA A 78 -12.77 0.68 11.06
N GLY A 79 -13.09 1.31 12.20
CA GLY A 79 -12.81 0.79 13.53
C GLY A 79 -11.33 0.84 13.94
N ALA A 80 -10.46 1.51 13.17
CA ALA A 80 -9.09 1.78 13.58
C ALA A 80 -9.06 2.93 14.58
N ASN A 81 -8.33 2.74 15.68
CA ASN A 81 -8.12 3.75 16.72
C ASN A 81 -6.63 3.97 17.05
N VAL A 82 -5.73 3.42 16.21
CA VAL A 82 -4.28 3.63 16.33
C VAL A 82 -3.76 4.30 15.08
N PHE A 83 -2.99 5.37 15.24
CA PHE A 83 -2.36 6.11 14.16
C PHE A 83 -0.85 6.14 14.30
N SER A 84 -0.16 5.88 13.20
CA SER A 84 1.27 6.15 13.00
C SER A 84 1.45 6.72 11.60
N THR A 85 2.55 7.43 11.38
CA THR A 85 2.85 8.02 10.06
C THR A 85 4.35 8.01 9.80
N THR A 86 4.71 8.03 8.52
CA THR A 86 6.09 8.23 8.04
C THR A 86 6.29 9.63 7.47
N ALA A 87 5.22 10.40 7.30
CA ALA A 87 5.25 11.78 6.86
C ALA A 87 5.31 12.72 8.07
N PRO A 88 6.35 13.55 8.23
CA PRO A 88 6.36 14.60 9.24
C PRO A 88 5.29 15.66 8.92
N GLY A 89 4.67 16.21 9.96
CA GLY A 89 3.62 17.21 9.79
C GLY A 89 2.70 17.35 10.98
N GLU A 90 1.68 18.21 10.82
CA GLU A 90 0.62 18.39 11.78
C GLU A 90 -0.66 17.72 11.25
N TYR A 91 -1.24 16.88 12.07
CA TYR A 91 -2.42 16.07 11.76
C TYR A 91 -3.56 16.46 12.69
N VAL A 92 -4.72 16.84 12.14
CA VAL A 92 -5.90 17.25 12.90
C VAL A 92 -6.98 16.18 12.80
N PHE A 93 -7.31 15.55 13.92
CA PHE A 93 -8.22 14.40 13.98
C PHE A 93 -9.61 14.79 14.49
N LYS A 94 -10.63 14.18 13.88
CA LYS A 94 -12.03 14.18 14.32
C LYS A 94 -12.60 12.77 14.26
N ALA A 95 -13.60 12.48 15.10
CA ALA A 95 -14.34 11.23 15.06
C ALA A 95 -15.77 11.46 14.62
N THR A 96 -16.35 10.46 13.94
CA THR A 96 -17.77 10.41 13.58
C THR A 96 -18.33 9.05 13.95
N LEU A 97 -19.45 9.03 14.69
CA LEU A 97 -20.18 7.82 15.03
C LEU A 97 -21.50 7.79 14.27
N PHE A 98 -21.79 6.67 13.61
CA PHE A 98 -23.07 6.40 12.95
C PHE A 98 -23.90 5.45 13.82
N SER A 99 -24.73 6.01 14.72
CA SER A 99 -25.59 5.27 15.63
C SER A 99 -26.89 6.06 15.84
N ALA A 100 -28.01 5.54 15.33
CA ALA A 100 -29.30 6.25 15.32
C ALA A 100 -29.23 7.70 14.78
N GLY A 101 -28.29 7.94 13.87
CA GLY A 101 -27.93 9.24 13.30
C GLY A 101 -26.41 9.38 13.14
N GLN A 102 -25.98 10.55 12.70
CA GLN A 102 -24.58 10.91 12.58
C GLN A 102 -24.19 11.85 13.73
N HIS A 103 -23.18 11.45 14.51
CA HIS A 103 -22.60 12.26 15.58
C HIS A 103 -21.15 12.56 15.24
N VAL A 104 -20.79 13.84 15.16
CA VAL A 104 -19.41 14.30 14.94
C VAL A 104 -18.81 14.72 16.29
N SER A 105 -17.52 14.47 16.51
CA SER A 105 -16.85 14.85 17.75
C SER A 105 -16.90 16.37 17.97
N ASP A 106 -17.25 16.76 19.18
CA ASP A 106 -17.35 18.16 19.64
C ASP A 106 -15.96 18.84 19.69
N ASN A 107 -14.90 18.03 19.79
CA ASN A 107 -13.52 18.47 19.79
C ASN A 107 -12.72 17.87 18.62
N GLN A 108 -11.52 18.38 18.45
CA GLN A 108 -10.50 17.84 17.58
C GLN A 108 -9.18 17.65 18.33
N ILE A 109 -8.35 16.71 17.86
CA ILE A 109 -7.02 16.44 18.41
C ILE A 109 -5.98 16.82 17.37
N VAL A 110 -4.98 17.59 17.78
CA VAL A 110 -3.83 17.95 16.94
C VAL A 110 -2.63 17.10 17.37
N ILE A 111 -2.07 16.36 16.41
CA ILE A 111 -0.89 15.52 16.58
C ILE A 111 0.25 16.07 15.73
N ARG A 112 1.44 16.17 16.31
CA ARG A 112 2.67 16.56 15.59
C ARG A 112 3.56 15.35 15.39
N ALA A 113 3.80 15.02 14.11
CA ALA A 113 4.77 14.02 13.71
C ALA A 113 6.09 14.71 13.31
N SER A 114 7.16 14.39 14.03
CA SER A 114 8.48 14.99 13.81
C SER A 114 9.35 14.14 12.89
N GLU A 115 10.12 14.79 12.01
CA GLU A 115 11.09 14.12 11.15
C GLU A 115 12.14 13.36 11.98
N VAL A 116 12.52 12.17 11.52
CA VAL A 116 13.59 11.37 12.13
C VAL A 116 14.90 11.64 11.39
N ALA A 117 15.88 12.21 12.09
CA ALA A 117 17.16 12.58 11.49
C ALA A 117 17.94 11.34 11.00
N GLY A 118 18.68 11.49 9.90
CA GLY A 118 19.61 10.47 9.37
C GLY A 118 18.94 9.35 8.55
N GLN A 119 17.64 9.45 8.26
CA GLN A 119 16.98 8.51 7.37
C GLN A 119 17.39 8.74 5.91
N LYS A 120 17.53 7.64 5.14
CA LYS A 120 17.75 7.70 3.69
C LYS A 120 16.48 8.24 3.02
N LYS A 121 16.65 9.17 2.08
CA LYS A 121 15.54 9.64 1.24
C LYS A 121 15.44 8.72 0.02
N TRP A 122 14.53 7.76 0.07
CA TRP A 122 14.31 6.85 -1.03
C TRP A 122 13.60 7.54 -2.18
N PHE A 123 14.07 7.32 -3.41
CA PHE A 123 13.24 7.65 -4.57
C PHE A 123 12.03 6.72 -4.58
N GLN A 124 10.84 7.29 -4.54
CA GLN A 124 9.61 6.52 -4.47
C GLN A 124 9.02 6.33 -5.85
N LYS A 125 8.79 5.08 -6.23
CA LYS A 125 7.94 4.74 -7.36
C LYS A 125 6.52 4.47 -6.88
N VAL A 126 5.54 5.00 -7.60
CA VAL A 126 4.12 4.80 -7.36
C VAL A 126 3.61 3.73 -8.31
N VAL A 127 3.08 2.64 -7.77
CA VAL A 127 2.51 1.55 -8.58
C VAL A 127 1.12 1.93 -9.04
N GLY A 128 0.89 1.88 -10.36
CA GLY A 128 -0.42 2.11 -10.98
C GLY A 128 -1.05 0.79 -11.40
N GLU A 129 -2.20 0.44 -10.84
CA GLU A 129 -2.92 -0.80 -11.12
C GLU A 129 -4.05 -0.50 -12.11
N GLN A 130 -3.84 -0.83 -13.37
CA GLN A 130 -4.86 -0.78 -14.42
C GLN A 130 -5.58 -2.12 -14.53
N PHE A 131 -6.88 -2.15 -14.27
CA PHE A 131 -7.72 -3.30 -14.55
C PHE A 131 -8.32 -3.15 -15.94
N THR A 132 -8.09 -4.13 -16.82
CA THR A 132 -8.34 -4.05 -18.24
C THR A 132 -8.77 -5.39 -18.85
N SER A 133 -9.19 -5.39 -20.12
CA SER A 133 -9.47 -6.56 -20.93
C SER A 133 -9.45 -6.21 -22.41
N ILE A 134 -9.11 -7.17 -23.25
CA ILE A 134 -9.29 -7.03 -24.72
C ILE A 134 -10.74 -6.79 -25.13
N GLY A 135 -11.72 -7.23 -24.32
CA GLY A 135 -13.14 -7.03 -24.53
C GLY A 135 -13.69 -5.66 -24.08
N CYS A 136 -12.85 -4.81 -23.50
CA CYS A 136 -13.23 -3.51 -22.96
C CYS A 136 -12.97 -2.38 -23.97
N VAL A 137 -14.03 -1.82 -24.55
CA VAL A 137 -13.95 -0.76 -25.58
C VAL A 137 -13.28 0.53 -25.07
N ASN A 138 -13.47 0.87 -23.80
CA ASN A 138 -12.96 2.10 -23.20
C ASN A 138 -11.56 1.95 -22.55
N CYS A 139 -11.01 0.75 -22.48
CA CYS A 139 -9.72 0.50 -21.81
C CYS A 139 -8.54 1.11 -22.54
N PRO A 140 -8.48 1.18 -23.87
CA PRO A 140 -7.37 1.81 -24.60
C PRO A 140 -7.12 3.27 -24.22
N SER A 141 -8.19 4.05 -23.94
CA SER A 141 -8.05 5.46 -23.55
C SER A 141 -7.28 5.62 -22.24
N LEU A 142 -7.53 4.74 -21.26
CA LEU A 142 -6.77 4.76 -20.01
C LEU A 142 -5.31 4.39 -20.24
N SER A 143 -5.00 3.40 -21.09
CA SER A 143 -3.60 3.04 -21.42
C SER A 143 -2.85 4.21 -22.07
N ILE A 144 -3.52 5.00 -22.92
CA ILE A 144 -2.95 6.21 -23.53
C ILE A 144 -2.67 7.25 -22.43
N ASN A 145 -3.62 7.49 -21.52
CA ASN A 145 -3.48 8.45 -20.42
C ASN A 145 -2.34 8.06 -19.47
N ILE A 146 -2.20 6.77 -19.15
CA ILE A 146 -1.06 6.27 -18.34
C ILE A 146 0.26 6.56 -19.02
N LYS A 147 0.37 6.30 -20.33
CA LYS A 147 1.58 6.60 -21.10
C LYS A 147 1.90 8.10 -21.13
N GLU A 148 0.88 8.94 -21.23
CA GLU A 148 1.04 10.39 -21.14
C GLU A 148 1.57 10.80 -19.77
N VAL A 149 1.03 10.28 -18.68
CA VAL A 149 1.53 10.53 -17.31
C VAL A 149 2.99 10.10 -17.18
N GLN A 150 3.36 8.91 -17.67
CA GLN A 150 4.76 8.45 -17.64
C GLN A 150 5.71 9.40 -18.38
N SER A 151 5.24 10.07 -19.44
CA SER A 151 6.04 11.06 -20.17
C SER A 151 6.20 12.38 -19.41
N GLN A 152 5.19 12.77 -18.62
CA GLN A 152 5.20 14.01 -17.82
C GLN A 152 6.01 13.87 -16.51
N ILE A 153 5.96 12.70 -15.88
CA ILE A 153 6.68 12.40 -14.63
C ILE A 153 7.51 11.10 -14.78
N PRO A 154 8.59 11.13 -15.59
CA PRO A 154 9.33 9.93 -15.93
C PRO A 154 9.92 9.26 -14.69
N GLY A 155 9.83 7.92 -14.67
CA GLY A 155 10.40 7.07 -13.61
C GLY A 155 9.58 7.00 -12.31
N VAL A 156 8.54 7.84 -12.13
CA VAL A 156 7.71 7.85 -10.91
C VAL A 156 6.60 6.81 -10.99
N LEU A 157 5.79 6.83 -12.07
CA LEU A 157 4.68 5.89 -12.23
C LEU A 157 5.17 4.55 -12.80
N LEU A 158 4.92 3.47 -12.06
CA LEU A 158 5.19 2.08 -12.45
C LEU A 158 3.84 1.39 -12.71
N PRO A 159 3.39 1.29 -13.96
CA PRO A 159 2.09 0.70 -14.28
C PRO A 159 2.14 -0.84 -14.36
N LEU A 160 1.05 -1.45 -13.89
CA LEU A 160 0.72 -2.87 -14.00
C LEU A 160 -0.66 -3.00 -14.63
N SER A 161 -0.75 -3.69 -15.77
CA SER A 161 -2.01 -3.96 -16.47
C SER A 161 -2.51 -5.35 -16.12
N PHE A 162 -3.54 -5.40 -15.28
CA PHE A 162 -4.22 -6.61 -14.84
C PHE A 162 -5.33 -6.95 -15.82
N HIS A 163 -5.07 -7.88 -16.71
CA HIS A 163 -6.03 -8.39 -17.69
C HIS A 163 -6.99 -9.42 -17.06
N MET A 164 -8.24 -9.41 -17.51
CA MET A 164 -9.26 -10.39 -17.11
C MET A 164 -10.24 -10.67 -18.22
N ASP A 165 -10.90 -11.82 -18.15
CA ASP A 165 -12.03 -12.13 -19.02
C ASP A 165 -13.16 -11.15 -18.74
N TYR A 166 -13.54 -10.38 -19.77
CA TYR A 166 -14.63 -9.42 -19.72
C TYR A 166 -15.28 -9.32 -21.09
N ASN A 167 -16.54 -9.74 -21.20
CA ASN A 167 -17.29 -9.91 -22.43
C ASN A 167 -16.74 -10.96 -23.41
N MET A 168 -15.48 -11.38 -23.25
CA MET A 168 -14.83 -12.42 -24.03
C MET A 168 -13.63 -12.99 -23.25
N TYR A 169 -13.12 -14.13 -23.71
CA TYR A 169 -11.87 -14.71 -23.20
C TYR A 169 -10.69 -13.79 -23.54
N ASP A 170 -9.86 -13.51 -22.55
CA ASP A 170 -8.64 -12.69 -22.67
C ASP A 170 -7.40 -13.58 -22.45
N PRO A 171 -6.55 -13.81 -23.48
CA PRO A 171 -5.37 -14.67 -23.35
C PRO A 171 -4.28 -14.10 -22.43
N MET A 172 -4.43 -12.85 -21.98
CA MET A 172 -3.54 -12.19 -21.02
C MET A 172 -4.12 -12.21 -19.60
N SER A 173 -5.30 -12.79 -19.39
CA SER A 173 -5.93 -12.94 -18.08
C SER A 173 -5.09 -13.78 -17.14
N VAL A 174 -4.96 -13.34 -15.89
CA VAL A 174 -4.24 -14.06 -14.83
C VAL A 174 -5.10 -14.12 -13.55
N GLU A 175 -4.93 -15.21 -12.78
CA GLU A 175 -5.68 -15.41 -11.53
C GLU A 175 -5.52 -14.24 -10.54
N ALA A 176 -4.33 -13.64 -10.48
CA ALA A 176 -4.04 -12.47 -9.64
C ALA A 176 -5.02 -11.32 -9.85
N THR A 177 -5.45 -11.09 -11.11
CA THR A 177 -6.45 -10.04 -11.42
C THR A 177 -7.75 -10.25 -10.65
N GLY A 178 -8.24 -11.49 -10.60
CA GLY A 178 -9.47 -11.83 -9.89
C GLY A 178 -9.38 -11.59 -8.38
N LEU A 179 -8.20 -11.83 -7.78
CA LEU A 179 -7.95 -11.58 -6.36
C LEU A 179 -8.07 -10.09 -6.02
N PHE A 180 -7.37 -9.23 -6.77
CA PHE A 180 -7.44 -7.77 -6.57
C PHE A 180 -8.80 -7.20 -6.95
N TYR A 181 -9.41 -7.67 -8.05
CA TYR A 181 -10.74 -7.24 -8.49
C TYR A 181 -11.80 -7.44 -7.42
N LYS A 182 -11.79 -8.62 -6.78
CA LYS A 182 -12.68 -8.97 -5.67
C LYS A 182 -12.40 -8.13 -4.42
N GLU A 183 -11.12 -7.97 -4.05
CA GLU A 183 -10.73 -7.22 -2.85
C GLU A 183 -11.11 -5.74 -2.94
N TYR A 184 -10.93 -5.14 -4.11
CA TYR A 184 -11.31 -3.75 -4.33
C TYR A 184 -12.82 -3.55 -4.52
N GLY A 185 -13.59 -4.65 -4.67
CA GLY A 185 -15.03 -4.60 -4.90
C GLY A 185 -15.40 -3.98 -6.25
N LEU A 186 -14.58 -4.26 -7.28
CA LEU A 186 -14.78 -3.67 -8.60
C LEU A 186 -16.02 -4.22 -9.29
N SER A 187 -16.68 -3.39 -10.09
CA SER A 187 -17.90 -3.75 -10.84
C SER A 187 -17.80 -3.51 -12.35
N GLY A 188 -16.68 -2.99 -12.84
CA GLY A 188 -16.51 -2.68 -14.27
C GLY A 188 -15.09 -2.30 -14.67
N LEU A 189 -14.89 -2.17 -15.99
CA LEU A 189 -13.63 -1.77 -16.62
C LEU A 189 -13.84 -0.55 -17.53
N PRO A 190 -12.80 0.29 -17.75
CA PRO A 190 -11.50 0.24 -17.07
C PRO A 190 -11.56 0.76 -15.64
N PHE A 191 -10.67 0.26 -14.78
CA PHE A 191 -10.48 0.79 -13.43
C PHE A 191 -9.00 1.09 -13.20
N PHE A 192 -8.68 2.11 -12.41
CA PHE A 192 -7.31 2.49 -12.08
C PHE A 192 -7.18 2.78 -10.59
N ASN A 193 -6.15 2.22 -9.98
CA ASN A 193 -5.83 2.38 -8.58
C ASN A 193 -4.34 2.68 -8.41
N LEU A 194 -3.92 3.13 -7.22
CA LEU A 194 -2.52 3.43 -6.90
C LEU A 194 -2.08 2.74 -5.60
N ASN A 195 -0.85 2.22 -5.61
CA ASN A 195 -0.11 1.73 -4.45
C ASN A 195 -0.84 0.64 -3.64
N MET A 196 -1.68 -0.17 -4.30
CA MET A 196 -2.49 -1.22 -3.65
C MET A 196 -3.35 -0.68 -2.50
N ARG A 197 -3.58 0.65 -2.48
CA ARG A 197 -4.40 1.31 -1.49
C ARG A 197 -5.85 1.35 -1.98
N LYS A 198 -6.73 0.60 -1.32
CA LYS A 198 -8.15 0.56 -1.68
C LYS A 198 -8.75 1.96 -1.69
N ARG A 199 -9.25 2.39 -2.85
CA ARG A 199 -9.91 3.68 -3.06
C ARG A 199 -11.31 3.42 -3.59
N GLU A 200 -12.32 3.99 -2.95
CA GLU A 200 -13.69 3.92 -3.46
C GLU A 200 -13.80 4.67 -4.79
N GLY A 201 -14.30 4.01 -5.83
CA GLY A 201 -14.38 4.56 -7.18
C GLY A 201 -13.06 4.66 -7.95
N GLY A 202 -11.93 4.34 -7.32
CA GLY A 202 -10.61 4.42 -7.94
C GLY A 202 -10.07 5.84 -8.11
N VAL A 203 -9.04 5.96 -8.94
CA VAL A 203 -8.40 7.24 -9.31
C VAL A 203 -9.06 7.82 -10.54
N ASN A 204 -9.21 9.16 -10.59
CA ASN A 204 -9.63 9.84 -11.81
C ASN A 204 -8.64 9.51 -12.95
N ARG A 205 -9.16 9.01 -14.07
CA ARG A 205 -8.40 8.40 -15.17
C ARG A 205 -7.82 9.39 -16.18
N GLU A 206 -8.15 10.68 -16.04
CA GLU A 206 -7.51 11.73 -16.85
C GLU A 206 -6.07 11.97 -16.38
N PRO A 207 -5.13 12.34 -17.27
CA PRO A 207 -3.72 12.52 -16.91
C PRO A 207 -3.51 13.43 -15.69
N SER A 208 -4.18 14.56 -15.64
CA SER A 208 -4.09 15.51 -14.52
C SER A 208 -4.65 14.92 -13.22
N GLY A 209 -5.67 14.07 -13.30
CA GLY A 209 -6.25 13.36 -12.16
C GLY A 209 -5.31 12.29 -11.60
N ILE A 210 -4.64 11.56 -12.49
CA ILE A 210 -3.63 10.56 -12.12
C ILE A 210 -2.43 11.25 -11.47
N ILE A 211 -1.90 12.32 -12.08
CA ILE A 211 -0.75 13.07 -11.54
C ILE A 211 -1.06 13.58 -10.14
N ARG A 212 -2.21 14.23 -9.95
CA ARG A 212 -2.61 14.72 -8.61
C ARG A 212 -2.69 13.60 -7.57
N ALA A 213 -3.24 12.43 -7.94
CA ALA A 213 -3.31 11.29 -7.04
C ALA A 213 -1.92 10.72 -6.71
N ILE A 214 -0.97 10.78 -7.66
CA ILE A 214 0.43 10.41 -7.43
C ILE A 214 1.09 11.39 -6.46
N GLU A 215 0.90 12.70 -6.65
CA GLU A 215 1.42 13.73 -5.74
C GLU A 215 0.87 13.54 -4.32
N GLU A 216 -0.41 13.19 -4.19
CA GLU A 216 -1.02 12.86 -2.90
C GLU A 216 -0.39 11.62 -2.25
N GLU A 217 -0.12 10.56 -3.01
CA GLU A 217 0.57 9.38 -2.47
C GLU A 217 1.98 9.71 -1.98
N LEU A 218 2.74 10.50 -2.75
CA LEU A 218 4.10 10.89 -2.38
C LEU A 218 4.14 11.78 -1.13
N GLU A 219 3.16 12.66 -0.98
CA GLU A 219 3.07 13.57 0.17
C GLU A 219 2.58 12.86 1.45
N LEU A 220 1.51 12.05 1.33
CA LEU A 220 0.84 11.46 2.50
C LEU A 220 1.49 10.17 2.96
N PHE A 221 2.16 9.44 2.06
CA PHE A 221 2.70 8.10 2.32
C PHE A 221 4.12 7.95 1.77
N PRO A 222 5.08 8.79 2.22
CA PRO A 222 6.45 8.75 1.72
C PRO A 222 7.10 7.38 1.97
N ALA A 223 7.94 6.96 1.03
CA ALA A 223 8.64 5.69 1.12
C ALA A 223 9.61 5.65 2.31
N THR A 224 9.51 4.60 3.11
CA THR A 224 10.42 4.32 4.22
C THR A 224 11.40 3.20 3.92
N CYS A 225 11.27 2.56 2.77
CA CYS A 225 12.17 1.48 2.35
C CYS A 225 12.66 1.66 0.92
N GLY A 226 13.82 1.11 0.64
CA GLY A 226 14.37 0.91 -0.70
C GLY A 226 14.19 -0.54 -1.14
N VAL A 227 14.08 -0.74 -2.46
CA VAL A 227 13.96 -2.03 -3.11
C VAL A 227 15.07 -2.15 -4.15
N ALA A 228 15.86 -3.23 -4.08
CA ALA A 228 16.83 -3.60 -5.10
C ALA A 228 16.51 -5.01 -5.62
N ILE A 229 16.78 -5.24 -6.90
CA ILE A 229 16.42 -6.49 -7.59
C ILE A 229 17.63 -6.96 -8.39
N GLU A 230 17.91 -8.25 -8.32
CA GLU A 230 18.83 -8.94 -9.21
C GLU A 230 18.13 -10.17 -9.79
N THR A 231 18.29 -10.40 -11.08
CA THR A 231 17.66 -11.53 -11.75
C THR A 231 18.67 -12.31 -12.58
N GLU A 232 18.58 -13.64 -12.50
CA GLU A 232 19.36 -14.59 -13.30
C GLU A 232 18.40 -15.39 -14.18
N TYR A 233 18.70 -15.50 -15.47
CA TYR A 233 17.87 -16.25 -16.40
C TYR A 233 18.69 -17.34 -17.09
N ASP A 234 18.19 -18.58 -17.01
CA ASP A 234 18.77 -19.74 -17.72
C ASP A 234 18.00 -19.95 -19.04
N ASN A 235 18.70 -19.77 -20.16
CA ASN A 235 18.12 -19.93 -21.48
C ASN A 235 17.74 -21.39 -21.80
N ALA A 236 18.40 -22.38 -21.21
CA ALA A 236 18.15 -23.80 -21.49
C ALA A 236 16.87 -24.30 -20.79
N THR A 237 16.65 -23.87 -19.58
CA THR A 237 15.50 -24.28 -18.73
C THR A 237 14.38 -23.25 -18.70
N ARG A 238 14.61 -22.02 -19.18
CA ARG A 238 13.77 -20.84 -19.04
C ARG A 238 13.48 -20.50 -17.56
N GLU A 239 14.31 -20.99 -16.63
CA GLU A 239 14.20 -20.62 -15.21
C GLU A 239 14.65 -19.16 -15.03
N LEU A 240 13.82 -18.38 -14.37
CA LEU A 240 14.11 -17.04 -13.89
C LEU A 240 14.22 -17.10 -12.37
N LYS A 241 15.39 -16.76 -11.84
CA LYS A 241 15.66 -16.53 -10.43
C LYS A 241 15.57 -15.04 -10.15
N VAL A 242 14.87 -14.67 -9.07
CA VAL A 242 14.70 -13.29 -8.62
C VAL A 242 15.25 -13.17 -7.21
N ILE A 243 16.24 -12.34 -7.02
CA ILE A 243 16.81 -11.97 -5.73
C ILE A 243 16.28 -10.58 -5.39
N THR A 244 15.46 -10.51 -4.34
CA THR A 244 14.89 -9.26 -3.82
C THR A 244 15.66 -8.84 -2.59
N ARG A 245 16.13 -7.58 -2.54
CA ARG A 245 16.75 -6.97 -1.37
C ARG A 245 15.91 -5.76 -0.95
N ILE A 246 15.56 -5.71 0.34
CA ILE A 246 14.81 -4.58 0.91
C ILE A 246 15.55 -4.08 2.15
N THR A 247 15.72 -2.78 2.26
CA THR A 247 16.19 -2.12 3.47
C THR A 247 15.19 -1.04 3.88
N SER A 248 14.94 -0.91 5.17
CA SER A 248 13.96 0.03 5.71
C SER A 248 14.60 1.01 6.68
N ASN A 249 14.15 2.27 6.64
CA ASN A 249 14.52 3.29 7.62
C ASN A 249 13.86 3.05 8.99
N VAL A 250 12.81 2.22 9.02
CA VAL A 250 11.92 2.07 10.17
C VAL A 250 11.71 0.60 10.54
N ALA A 251 11.37 0.33 11.80
CA ALA A 251 11.06 -1.01 12.31
C ALA A 251 9.64 -1.45 11.89
N ALA A 252 9.27 -1.27 10.63
CA ALA A 252 7.95 -1.66 10.12
C ALA A 252 7.88 -3.14 9.73
N ARG A 253 6.65 -3.66 9.68
CA ARG A 253 6.41 -4.98 9.10
C ARG A 253 6.33 -4.84 7.59
N HIS A 254 7.20 -5.54 6.88
CA HIS A 254 7.21 -5.58 5.43
C HIS A 254 6.87 -6.97 4.91
N LYS A 255 6.13 -6.97 3.81
CA LYS A 255 5.95 -8.07 2.88
C LYS A 255 6.37 -7.59 1.49
N TYR A 256 6.27 -8.43 0.48
CA TYR A 256 6.57 -8.01 -0.88
C TYR A 256 5.76 -8.79 -1.91
N HIS A 257 5.51 -8.15 -3.05
CA HIS A 257 5.05 -8.82 -4.26
C HIS A 257 6.18 -8.88 -5.29
N ILE A 258 6.19 -9.94 -6.08
CA ILE A 258 6.93 -10.03 -7.33
C ILE A 258 5.90 -10.24 -8.43
N PHE A 259 5.96 -9.38 -9.45
CA PHE A 259 5.21 -9.54 -10.69
C PHE A 259 6.16 -9.74 -11.86
N LEU A 260 5.81 -10.66 -12.76
CA LEU A 260 6.37 -10.70 -14.10
C LEU A 260 5.45 -9.90 -15.01
N VAL A 261 6.04 -9.00 -15.76
CA VAL A 261 5.33 -8.06 -16.63
C VAL A 261 5.91 -8.16 -18.03
N GLU A 262 5.04 -8.23 -19.04
CA GLU A 262 5.45 -8.30 -20.45
C GLU A 262 4.93 -7.09 -21.21
N ASP A 263 5.77 -6.52 -22.04
CA ASP A 263 5.46 -5.41 -22.94
C ASP A 263 5.41 -5.89 -24.39
N GLY A 264 4.80 -5.08 -25.26
CA GLY A 264 4.83 -5.31 -26.70
C GLY A 264 4.00 -6.50 -27.19
N ILE A 265 2.97 -6.90 -26.46
CA ILE A 265 2.09 -8.01 -26.88
C ILE A 265 1.11 -7.50 -27.94
N GLU A 266 1.29 -7.97 -29.20
CA GLU A 266 0.36 -7.66 -30.30
C GLU A 266 -0.86 -8.56 -30.21
N TYR A 267 -2.03 -7.97 -29.98
CA TYR A 267 -3.30 -8.69 -29.97
C TYR A 267 -4.47 -7.74 -30.30
N THR A 268 -5.64 -8.30 -30.63
CA THR A 268 -6.84 -7.52 -30.88
C THR A 268 -7.32 -6.80 -29.63
N GLN A 269 -7.97 -5.64 -29.80
CA GLN A 269 -8.57 -4.86 -28.73
C GLN A 269 -9.91 -4.31 -29.18
N SER A 270 -10.98 -4.56 -28.44
CA SER A 270 -12.28 -3.97 -28.70
C SER A 270 -12.20 -2.45 -28.73
N GLY A 271 -12.84 -1.83 -29.73
CA GLY A 271 -12.82 -0.38 -29.93
C GLY A 271 -11.61 0.15 -30.69
N VAL A 272 -10.66 -0.71 -31.09
CA VAL A 272 -9.50 -0.35 -31.92
C VAL A 272 -9.55 -1.11 -33.24
N THR A 273 -9.26 -0.43 -34.35
CA THR A 273 -9.15 -1.05 -35.66
C THR A 273 -7.71 -1.47 -35.90
N GLY A 274 -7.49 -2.73 -36.28
CA GLY A 274 -6.16 -3.30 -36.50
C GLY A 274 -5.51 -3.89 -35.27
N ASN A 275 -4.19 -4.13 -35.34
CA ASN A 275 -3.44 -4.66 -34.19
C ASN A 275 -3.25 -3.60 -33.13
N TYR A 276 -3.41 -4.02 -31.87
CA TYR A 276 -3.14 -3.20 -30.70
C TYR A 276 -1.96 -3.80 -29.93
N VAL A 277 -1.08 -2.94 -29.42
CA VAL A 277 0.09 -3.35 -28.64
C VAL A 277 -0.22 -3.16 -27.17
N HIS A 278 -0.36 -4.28 -26.44
CA HIS A 278 -0.56 -4.28 -25.01
C HIS A 278 0.79 -4.18 -24.29
N ASN A 279 0.89 -3.28 -23.30
CA ASN A 279 2.07 -3.06 -22.50
C ASN A 279 1.72 -3.16 -21.02
N ASN A 280 2.75 -3.33 -20.18
CA ASN A 280 2.62 -3.45 -18.73
C ASN A 280 1.81 -4.66 -18.29
N VAL A 281 1.67 -5.68 -19.13
CA VAL A 281 0.79 -6.83 -18.91
C VAL A 281 1.34 -7.72 -17.82
N VAL A 282 0.61 -7.86 -16.72
CA VAL A 282 0.94 -8.79 -15.65
C VAL A 282 0.76 -10.22 -16.15
N ARG A 283 1.84 -10.98 -16.22
CA ARG A 283 1.85 -12.40 -16.64
C ARG A 283 1.82 -13.35 -15.46
N LYS A 284 2.37 -12.93 -14.32
CA LYS A 284 2.43 -13.75 -13.11
C LYS A 284 2.59 -12.88 -11.87
N MET A 285 1.89 -13.24 -10.81
CA MET A 285 2.18 -12.86 -9.44
C MET A 285 2.78 -14.06 -8.71
N PHE A 286 3.84 -13.86 -7.91
CA PHE A 286 4.47 -14.96 -7.16
C PHE A 286 3.70 -15.28 -5.87
N ALA A 287 3.05 -14.31 -5.26
CA ALA A 287 2.20 -14.54 -4.11
C ALA A 287 0.87 -15.20 -4.52
N THR A 288 0.29 -15.99 -3.63
CA THR A 288 -1.01 -16.64 -3.82
C THR A 288 -2.18 -15.82 -3.30
N ASP A 289 -1.89 -14.70 -2.64
CA ASP A 289 -2.89 -13.77 -2.11
C ASP A 289 -2.40 -12.32 -2.22
N ILE A 290 -3.29 -11.37 -1.97
CA ILE A 290 -3.03 -9.93 -2.09
C ILE A 290 -2.16 -9.36 -0.98
N THR A 291 -1.91 -10.10 0.10
CA THR A 291 -1.08 -9.62 1.21
C THR A 291 0.41 -9.78 0.95
N GLY A 292 0.78 -10.51 -0.10
CA GLY A 292 2.16 -10.69 -0.55
C GLY A 292 2.96 -11.74 0.21
N LEU A 293 4.18 -11.95 -0.24
CA LEU A 293 5.16 -12.89 0.30
C LEU A 293 5.80 -12.36 1.59
N ASN A 294 6.16 -13.28 2.49
CA ASN A 294 6.97 -12.93 3.65
C ASN A 294 8.44 -12.89 3.26
N ILE A 295 9.11 -11.75 3.45
CA ILE A 295 10.53 -11.61 3.13
C ILE A 295 11.44 -12.13 4.24
N ASN A 296 10.98 -12.10 5.49
CA ASN A 296 11.74 -12.54 6.64
C ASN A 296 10.83 -13.22 7.68
N LYS A 297 11.36 -14.21 8.37
CA LYS A 297 10.70 -14.81 9.54
C LYS A 297 10.67 -13.87 10.76
N LYS A 298 11.55 -12.84 10.78
CA LYS A 298 11.62 -11.82 11.82
C LYS A 298 11.01 -10.52 11.31
N ASN A 299 9.75 -10.28 11.58
CA ASN A 299 9.10 -9.00 11.45
C ASN A 299 8.83 -8.41 12.85
N PRO A 300 9.05 -7.13 13.10
CA PRO A 300 9.42 -6.05 12.17
C PRO A 300 10.89 -6.07 11.72
N PHE A 301 11.21 -5.30 10.66
CA PHE A 301 12.57 -5.07 10.18
C PHE A 301 13.39 -4.31 11.22
N THR A 302 14.69 -4.58 11.28
CA THR A 302 15.63 -3.72 11.98
C THR A 302 16.00 -2.55 11.06
N PRO A 303 15.85 -1.29 11.48
CA PRO A 303 16.21 -0.13 10.65
C PRO A 303 17.63 -0.19 10.11
N GLY A 304 17.81 0.10 8.82
CA GLY A 304 19.10 0.09 8.14
C GLY A 304 19.67 -1.29 7.81
N VAL A 305 19.04 -2.37 8.25
CA VAL A 305 19.49 -3.74 7.94
C VAL A 305 18.82 -4.22 6.67
N GLU A 306 19.64 -4.65 5.71
CA GLU A 306 19.17 -5.28 4.46
C GLU A 306 18.61 -6.68 4.71
N VAL A 307 17.48 -7.00 4.11
CA VAL A 307 16.85 -8.32 4.12
C VAL A 307 16.73 -8.82 2.69
N THR A 308 17.15 -10.06 2.45
CA THR A 308 17.17 -10.70 1.14
C THR A 308 16.20 -11.87 1.08
N ALA A 309 15.52 -12.01 -0.06
CA ALA A 309 14.73 -13.18 -0.41
C ALA A 309 15.05 -13.65 -1.83
N GLU A 310 14.95 -14.95 -2.05
CA GLU A 310 15.14 -15.57 -3.36
C GLU A 310 13.86 -16.31 -3.79
N ASN A 311 13.46 -16.10 -5.04
CA ASN A 311 12.30 -16.77 -5.66
C ASN A 311 12.68 -17.25 -7.06
N LYS A 312 12.03 -18.31 -7.51
CA LYS A 312 12.27 -18.88 -8.84
C LYS A 312 10.96 -19.19 -9.55
N THR A 313 11.00 -19.14 -10.85
CA THR A 313 9.92 -19.61 -11.72
C THR A 313 10.46 -19.99 -13.09
N VAL A 314 9.74 -20.82 -13.80
CA VAL A 314 9.97 -21.08 -15.22
C VAL A 314 9.04 -20.17 -16.02
N LEU A 315 9.58 -19.46 -17.01
CA LEU A 315 8.79 -18.63 -17.90
C LEU A 315 8.02 -19.50 -18.90
N ASP A 316 6.74 -19.18 -19.10
CA ASP A 316 5.93 -19.86 -20.11
C ASP A 316 6.56 -19.69 -21.51
N ASN A 317 6.44 -20.73 -22.35
CA ASN A 317 7.04 -20.75 -23.69
C ASN A 317 6.43 -19.68 -24.62
N SER A 318 5.21 -19.23 -24.36
CA SER A 318 4.54 -18.19 -25.13
C SER A 318 5.01 -16.76 -24.78
N TRP A 319 5.76 -16.59 -23.68
CA TRP A 319 6.22 -15.28 -23.25
C TRP A 319 7.56 -14.91 -23.89
N ASN A 320 7.64 -13.67 -24.38
CA ASN A 320 8.88 -13.14 -24.91
C ASN A 320 9.78 -12.61 -23.79
N LYS A 321 10.81 -13.38 -23.43
CA LYS A 321 11.75 -13.03 -22.35
C LYS A 321 12.36 -11.62 -22.51
N ASP A 322 12.65 -11.20 -23.74
CA ASP A 322 13.33 -9.92 -24.00
C ASP A 322 12.41 -8.70 -23.79
N ASN A 323 11.10 -8.95 -23.77
CA ASN A 323 10.08 -7.96 -23.44
C ASN A 323 9.62 -8.06 -21.97
N MET A 324 10.25 -8.95 -21.19
CA MET A 324 9.83 -9.14 -19.79
C MET A 324 10.66 -8.32 -18.83
N ARG A 325 9.97 -7.80 -17.82
CA ARG A 325 10.58 -7.20 -16.65
C ARG A 325 10.02 -7.80 -15.36
N VAL A 326 10.83 -7.72 -14.32
CA VAL A 326 10.46 -8.10 -12.95
C VAL A 326 10.17 -6.83 -12.18
N VAL A 327 8.98 -6.78 -11.58
CA VAL A 327 8.56 -5.71 -10.68
C VAL A 327 8.51 -6.26 -9.27
N VAL A 328 9.19 -5.61 -8.34
CA VAL A 328 9.12 -5.93 -6.91
C VAL A 328 8.50 -4.76 -6.16
N ILE A 329 7.48 -5.04 -5.38
CA ILE A 329 6.77 -4.07 -4.55
C ILE A 329 6.99 -4.41 -3.09
N ALA A 330 7.62 -3.51 -2.34
CA ALA A 330 7.69 -3.60 -0.89
C ALA A 330 6.37 -3.09 -0.30
N LEU A 331 5.77 -3.91 0.53
CA LEU A 331 4.49 -3.65 1.18
C LEU A 331 4.69 -3.33 2.66
N THR A 332 3.84 -2.43 3.18
CA THR A 332 3.78 -2.15 4.62
C THR A 332 2.34 -2.13 5.11
N THR A 333 2.17 -2.23 6.42
CA THR A 333 0.88 -2.23 7.09
C THR A 333 0.86 -1.20 8.20
N SER A 334 -0.26 -0.50 8.37
CA SER A 334 -0.53 0.42 9.48
C SER A 334 -1.60 -0.09 10.45
N ASP A 335 -2.21 -1.25 10.16
CA ASP A 335 -3.35 -1.81 10.89
C ASP A 335 -3.06 -3.18 11.56
N GLY A 336 -1.79 -3.43 11.87
CA GLY A 336 -1.36 -4.66 12.52
C GLY A 336 -1.30 -5.88 11.60
N GLY A 337 -1.30 -5.68 10.28
CA GLY A 337 -1.17 -6.75 9.27
C GLY A 337 -2.48 -7.24 8.68
N LYS A 338 -3.56 -6.50 8.83
CA LYS A 338 -4.85 -6.79 8.19
C LYS A 338 -4.82 -6.40 6.72
N THR A 339 -4.28 -5.21 6.41
CA THR A 339 -4.07 -4.71 5.05
C THR A 339 -2.60 -4.40 4.80
N TYR A 340 -2.18 -4.53 3.55
CA TYR A 340 -0.84 -4.21 3.09
C TYR A 340 -0.93 -3.32 1.86
N ASN A 341 -0.23 -2.18 1.90
CA ASN A 341 -0.16 -1.23 0.81
C ASN A 341 1.28 -1.09 0.31
N CYS A 342 1.47 -0.69 -0.93
CA CYS A 342 2.79 -0.38 -1.45
C CYS A 342 3.43 0.76 -0.64
N ASN A 343 4.65 0.52 -0.16
CA ASN A 343 5.51 1.54 0.42
C ASN A 343 6.49 2.08 -0.64
N ASN A 344 7.13 1.18 -1.40
CA ASN A 344 7.98 1.50 -2.53
C ASN A 344 8.06 0.32 -3.50
N ALA A 345 8.51 0.59 -4.71
CA ALA A 345 8.69 -0.45 -5.74
C ALA A 345 9.93 -0.19 -6.57
N ASN A 346 10.39 -1.23 -7.27
CA ASN A 346 11.40 -1.11 -8.30
C ASN A 346 11.20 -2.16 -9.38
N GLU A 347 11.88 -2.00 -10.52
CA GLU A 347 11.77 -2.91 -11.66
C GLU A 347 13.11 -3.04 -12.40
N CYS A 348 13.35 -4.20 -12.99
CA CYS A 348 14.47 -4.43 -13.90
C CYS A 348 14.06 -5.41 -15.03
N PRO A 349 14.76 -5.41 -16.18
CA PRO A 349 14.57 -6.45 -17.20
C PRO A 349 14.81 -7.84 -16.64
N ALA A 350 14.12 -8.86 -17.18
CA ALA A 350 14.40 -10.25 -16.85
C ALA A 350 15.82 -10.63 -17.28
N GLY A 351 16.66 -11.07 -16.36
CA GLY A 351 18.10 -11.28 -16.54
C GLY A 351 18.96 -10.03 -16.30
N GLY A 352 18.37 -8.95 -15.75
CA GLY A 352 19.06 -7.72 -15.36
C GLY A 352 19.01 -7.47 -13.86
N SER A 353 19.43 -6.26 -13.47
CA SER A 353 19.41 -5.83 -12.06
C SER A 353 19.13 -4.33 -11.94
N VAL A 354 18.67 -3.92 -10.76
CA VAL A 354 18.56 -2.53 -10.35
C VAL A 354 18.88 -2.42 -8.87
N ASP A 355 19.68 -1.43 -8.51
CA ASP A 355 20.03 -1.15 -7.12
C ASP A 355 19.03 -0.16 -6.48
N TYR A 356 19.21 0.13 -5.19
CA TYR A 356 18.46 1.15 -4.48
C TYR A 356 18.58 2.52 -5.14
N ILE A 357 17.44 3.20 -5.30
CA ILE A 357 17.41 4.56 -5.80
C ILE A 357 17.19 5.50 -4.61
N ILE A 358 18.11 6.45 -4.44
CA ILE A 358 18.11 7.40 -3.32
C ILE A 358 18.01 8.81 -3.92
N ASN A 359 17.15 9.65 -3.34
CA ASN A 359 17.12 11.08 -3.66
C ASN A 359 18.33 11.75 -3.00
N GLU A 360 19.05 12.55 -3.76
CA GLU A 360 20.16 13.39 -3.27
C GLU A 360 19.67 14.56 -2.39
#